data_7dc9d5c3e81fad4dad077ddff872a290
#
_entry.id   7dc9d5c3e81fad4dad077ddff872a290
#
_cell.length_a   1.000
_cell.length_b   1.000
_cell.length_c   1.000
_cell.angle_alpha   90.00
_cell.angle_beta   90.00
_cell.angle_gamma   90.00
#
_symmetry.space_group_name_H-M   'P 1'
#
loop_
_entity.id
_entity.type
_entity.pdbx_description
1 polymer ?
#
loop_
_entity_poly.entity_id
_entity_poly.type
_entity_poly.pdbx_seq_one_letter_code
_entity_poly.pdbx_strand_id
1 'polypeptide(L)'
;MKRRSLLKGGSAFISALILEKSLAAPVQGLGLLEPAYEPMHKGPFKPTWQSLQQYKVPEWYRDAKFGMWAHWGPQCQPEAGDWYAREMYMEGSRKYEFHVKKYGHPSKFGFKDVINEWKAENWNPDELVTLYKNSGAQYFMALANHHDNLDLYDSKYQSEWNSTKVGPKKDIIGGWAKAAKKAGLPFGVSVHAAHTWSWLEVATRADKNGPYAGVPYDGNLTKKDGAGKWWNGLDPQALYEQNHPLSQNSEDDGAIHRQWNWGNGASVPSKAYCEKFYNRTIDLINKYKPDLIYFDDTALPLWPISDVGLRIAAHMYNKSIKDNGKLTAVITGKILDEQQRKAVVWDIERGQSNSIEPFTWQTDTCIGDWHYNREVYDRKGYKSAQTVIHTLIDVVSKNGNFMLNVPVRGDGTIDDQERKIVEDIGVWMRANGESIYGTHPWKIFGEGPAQEGAAALTAQGFNEGKGKPFTDKDVRFVTKGNYLYATVMAWPENGTAVIKSLATGNQYHTAKINRVELVATKEPLQFKQTAEGLVVIFPANRPEASYANALKIS
;
A
#
# COMPACT_ATOMS: atom_id res chain seq x y z
N MET A 1 47.14 -2.38 -45.55
CA MET A 1 48.17 -3.47 -45.71
C MET A 1 48.18 -4.30 -44.44
N LYS A 2 48.00 -5.63 -44.64
CA LYS A 2 48.29 -6.78 -43.73
C LYS A 2 47.82 -6.74 -42.29
N ARG A 3 46.78 -7.50 -41.92
CA ARG A 3 46.58 -8.97 -41.78
C ARG A 3 47.29 -9.62 -40.59
N ARG A 4 46.42 -10.33 -39.84
CA ARG A 4 46.62 -11.62 -39.12
C ARG A 4 46.94 -11.49 -37.62
N SER A 5 46.48 -12.34 -36.75
CA SER A 5 45.45 -13.41 -36.63
C SER A 5 45.57 -14.04 -35.24
N LEU A 6 44.43 -14.50 -34.69
CA LEU A 6 44.24 -15.67 -33.83
C LEU A 6 45.23 -15.95 -32.67
N LEU A 7 44.72 -16.11 -31.46
CA LEU A 7 44.64 -17.47 -30.89
C LEU A 7 43.82 -17.48 -29.57
N LYS A 8 43.10 -18.57 -29.40
CA LYS A 8 42.26 -19.01 -28.31
C LYS A 8 43.05 -19.29 -27.02
N GLY A 9 42.45 -19.11 -25.87
CA GLY A 9 42.93 -19.64 -24.61
C GLY A 9 41.94 -19.38 -23.51
N GLY A 10 41.05 -20.35 -23.23
CA GLY A 10 40.17 -20.32 -22.08
C GLY A 10 40.95 -20.62 -20.80
N SER A 11 40.61 -19.91 -19.74
CA SER A 11 40.97 -20.32 -18.37
C SER A 11 39.85 -19.90 -17.45
N ALA A 12 39.17 -20.90 -16.94
CA ALA A 12 38.22 -20.76 -15.84
C ALA A 12 38.98 -20.39 -14.57
N PHE A 13 38.68 -19.24 -13.99
CA PHE A 13 39.13 -18.93 -12.63
C PHE A 13 37.99 -19.23 -11.66
N ILE A 14 38.17 -20.32 -10.91
CA ILE A 14 37.45 -20.62 -9.69
C ILE A 14 38.08 -19.75 -8.61
N SER A 15 37.39 -18.71 -8.18
CA SER A 15 37.82 -17.94 -7.02
C SER A 15 37.20 -18.57 -5.76
N ALA A 16 38.02 -19.28 -5.04
CA ALA A 16 37.71 -19.73 -3.70
C ALA A 16 37.70 -18.52 -2.73
N LEU A 17 36.55 -18.21 -2.14
CA LEU A 17 36.46 -17.27 -1.03
C LEU A 17 37.07 -17.91 0.23
N ILE A 18 38.23 -17.39 0.65
CA ILE A 18 38.81 -17.66 1.96
C ILE A 18 38.05 -16.76 2.96
N LEU A 19 37.27 -17.39 3.84
CA LEU A 19 36.67 -16.74 5.00
C LEU A 19 37.77 -16.58 6.07
N GLU A 20 38.32 -15.38 6.22
CA GLU A 20 39.10 -15.06 7.41
C GLU A 20 38.17 -14.83 8.61
N LYS A 21 38.26 -15.71 9.58
CA LYS A 21 37.65 -15.55 10.89
C LYS A 21 38.45 -14.50 11.69
N SER A 22 37.94 -13.29 11.76
CA SER A 22 38.39 -12.34 12.79
C SER A 22 37.72 -12.70 14.09
N LEU A 23 38.51 -13.22 15.05
CA LEU A 23 38.13 -13.40 16.43
C LEU A 23 38.06 -12.03 17.13
N ALA A 24 36.87 -11.43 17.20
CA ALA A 24 36.61 -10.35 18.14
C ALA A 24 36.31 -10.96 19.52
N ALA A 25 37.06 -10.55 20.51
CA ALA A 25 36.86 -10.96 21.90
C ALA A 25 35.45 -10.51 22.41
N PRO A 26 34.76 -11.28 23.22
CA PRO A 26 33.46 -10.90 23.75
C PRO A 26 33.62 -9.75 24.76
N VAL A 27 33.02 -8.60 24.42
CA VAL A 27 32.77 -7.55 25.42
C VAL A 27 31.68 -8.07 26.34
N GLN A 28 32.02 -8.41 27.59
CA GLN A 28 31.05 -8.64 28.64
C GLN A 28 30.34 -7.33 28.98
N GLY A 29 29.18 -7.09 28.34
CA GLY A 29 28.24 -6.02 28.64
C GLY A 29 27.04 -6.58 29.37
N LEU A 30 26.67 -5.95 30.48
CA LEU A 30 25.51 -6.18 31.34
C LEU A 30 24.33 -6.80 30.61
N GLY A 31 23.90 -7.98 31.08
CA GLY A 31 22.81 -8.75 30.52
C GLY A 31 21.47 -8.02 30.56
N LEU A 32 21.15 -7.33 29.50
CA LEU A 32 19.78 -7.06 29.12
C LEU A 32 19.20 -8.40 28.68
N LEU A 33 18.27 -8.94 29.44
CA LEU A 33 17.49 -10.12 29.06
C LEU A 33 16.95 -9.83 27.64
N GLU A 34 17.42 -10.58 26.64
CA GLU A 34 16.88 -10.51 25.30
C GLU A 34 15.36 -10.74 25.40
N PRO A 35 14.52 -9.88 24.80
CA PRO A 35 13.09 -10.11 24.82
C PRO A 35 12.81 -11.46 24.17
N ALA A 36 12.22 -12.38 24.93
CA ALA A 36 11.84 -13.67 24.38
C ALA A 36 10.93 -13.45 23.16
N TYR A 37 11.18 -14.18 22.06
CA TYR A 37 10.30 -14.16 20.90
C TYR A 37 8.87 -14.54 21.29
N GLU A 38 7.89 -13.78 20.80
CA GLU A 38 6.50 -14.22 20.82
C GLU A 38 6.39 -15.57 20.10
N PRO A 39 5.67 -16.55 20.66
CA PRO A 39 5.57 -17.86 20.04
C PRO A 39 4.81 -17.81 18.72
N MET A 40 5.43 -18.35 17.68
CA MET A 40 4.75 -18.54 16.38
C MET A 40 3.66 -19.61 16.50
N HIS A 41 2.47 -19.37 15.98
CA HIS A 41 1.40 -20.37 15.92
C HIS A 41 1.85 -21.61 15.15
N LYS A 42 1.64 -22.80 15.77
CA LYS A 42 1.87 -24.10 15.11
C LYS A 42 0.80 -24.36 14.07
N GLY A 43 1.19 -24.97 12.96
CA GLY A 43 0.28 -25.33 11.87
C GLY A 43 1.02 -25.84 10.62
N PRO A 44 0.33 -25.94 9.48
CA PRO A 44 0.92 -26.45 8.24
C PRO A 44 2.01 -25.55 7.68
N PHE A 45 1.90 -24.22 7.85
CA PHE A 45 2.87 -23.28 7.32
C PHE A 45 4.11 -23.17 8.19
N LYS A 46 5.28 -23.28 7.56
CA LYS A 46 6.59 -23.09 8.15
C LYS A 46 7.20 -21.79 7.64
N PRO A 47 8.16 -21.16 8.36
CA PRO A 47 8.77 -19.89 7.95
C PRO A 47 9.81 -20.09 6.82
N THR A 48 9.37 -20.63 5.70
CA THR A 48 10.17 -20.84 4.48
C THR A 48 9.31 -20.51 3.26
N TRP A 49 9.91 -19.95 2.23
CA TRP A 49 9.21 -19.68 0.98
C TRP A 49 8.52 -20.92 0.42
N GLN A 50 9.21 -22.06 0.42
CA GLN A 50 8.64 -23.33 -0.04
C GLN A 50 7.34 -23.71 0.68
N SER A 51 7.29 -23.53 1.99
CA SER A 51 6.08 -23.83 2.76
C SER A 51 4.99 -22.80 2.49
N LEU A 52 5.33 -21.51 2.41
CA LEU A 52 4.39 -20.43 2.20
C LEU A 52 3.77 -20.47 0.79
N GLN A 53 4.43 -21.06 -0.22
CA GLN A 53 3.88 -21.26 -1.57
C GLN A 53 2.64 -22.17 -1.63
N GLN A 54 2.31 -22.86 -0.52
CA GLN A 54 1.03 -23.58 -0.40
C GLN A 54 -0.17 -22.64 -0.16
N TYR A 55 0.08 -21.34 0.01
CA TYR A 55 -0.93 -20.32 0.19
C TYR A 55 -1.88 -20.26 -1.01
N LYS A 56 -3.16 -20.11 -0.72
CA LYS A 56 -4.19 -19.81 -1.71
C LYS A 56 -4.96 -18.59 -1.24
N VAL A 57 -5.08 -17.63 -2.13
CA VAL A 57 -5.83 -16.41 -1.85
C VAL A 57 -7.27 -16.75 -1.46
N PRO A 58 -7.76 -16.29 -0.30
CA PRO A 58 -9.13 -16.56 0.14
C PRO A 58 -10.17 -15.97 -0.83
N GLU A 59 -11.28 -16.68 -1.03
CA GLU A 59 -12.35 -16.25 -1.92
C GLU A 59 -12.92 -14.88 -1.55
N TRP A 60 -13.10 -14.64 -0.24
CA TRP A 60 -13.62 -13.36 0.21
C TRP A 60 -12.80 -12.17 -0.31
N TYR A 61 -11.45 -12.30 -0.31
CA TYR A 61 -10.57 -11.24 -0.78
C TYR A 61 -10.56 -11.13 -2.30
N ARG A 62 -10.45 -12.28 -3.00
CA ARG A 62 -10.54 -12.32 -4.46
C ARG A 62 -11.81 -11.65 -4.97
N ASP A 63 -12.94 -11.88 -4.30
CA ASP A 63 -14.26 -11.43 -4.71
C ASP A 63 -14.61 -10.02 -4.22
N ALA A 64 -13.90 -9.51 -3.21
CA ALA A 64 -14.07 -8.16 -2.66
C ALA A 64 -13.77 -7.05 -3.66
N LYS A 65 -12.72 -7.17 -4.45
CA LYS A 65 -12.29 -6.26 -5.53
C LYS A 65 -11.93 -4.84 -5.12
N PHE A 66 -12.60 -4.25 -4.13
CA PHE A 66 -12.42 -2.86 -3.73
C PHE A 66 -12.31 -2.72 -2.21
N GLY A 67 -11.24 -2.09 -1.75
CA GLY A 67 -11.02 -1.74 -0.35
C GLY A 67 -10.66 -0.28 -0.17
N MET A 68 -10.87 0.22 1.05
CA MET A 68 -10.47 1.56 1.45
C MET A 68 -9.39 1.53 2.51
N TRP A 69 -8.51 2.51 2.46
CA TRP A 69 -7.39 2.67 3.38
C TRP A 69 -7.40 4.04 4.05
N ALA A 70 -7.13 4.08 5.33
CA ALA A 70 -6.76 5.27 6.07
C ALA A 70 -5.26 5.20 6.42
N HIS A 71 -4.40 5.74 5.55
CA HIS A 71 -2.95 5.86 5.77
C HIS A 71 -2.68 7.06 6.68
N TRP A 72 -3.10 6.96 7.94
CA TRP A 72 -3.23 8.05 8.88
C TRP A 72 -2.40 7.85 10.14
N GLY A 73 -1.60 8.85 10.46
CA GLY A 73 -0.71 8.88 11.61
C GLY A 73 -0.21 10.30 11.89
N PRO A 74 0.80 10.47 12.76
CA PRO A 74 1.30 11.78 13.18
C PRO A 74 1.88 12.61 12.04
N GLN A 75 2.30 12.02 10.93
CA GLN A 75 2.76 12.76 9.75
C GLN A 75 1.65 13.59 9.10
N CYS A 76 0.38 13.30 9.39
CA CYS A 76 -0.75 14.13 8.95
C CYS A 76 -0.93 15.41 9.78
N GLN A 77 -0.35 15.51 10.97
CA GLN A 77 -0.49 16.67 11.86
C GLN A 77 -0.03 18.00 11.24
N PRO A 78 1.11 18.05 10.52
CA PRO A 78 1.53 19.27 9.84
C PRO A 78 0.71 19.65 8.63
N GLU A 79 -0.04 18.71 8.04
CA GLU A 79 -0.77 18.84 6.77
C GLU A 79 0.16 19.13 5.58
N ALA A 80 1.37 18.55 5.58
CA ALA A 80 2.42 18.81 4.60
C ALA A 80 2.76 17.60 3.71
N GLY A 81 1.91 16.56 3.69
CA GLY A 81 2.03 15.40 2.80
C GLY A 81 3.09 14.38 3.23
N ASP A 82 3.45 13.54 2.27
CA ASP A 82 4.25 12.34 2.47
C ASP A 82 5.66 12.60 2.99
N TRP A 83 6.17 11.66 3.79
CA TRP A 83 7.55 11.65 4.30
C TRP A 83 7.95 12.86 5.14
N TYR A 84 6.98 13.57 5.70
CA TYR A 84 7.24 14.74 6.52
C TYR A 84 8.24 14.46 7.65
N ALA A 85 8.09 13.34 8.36
CA ALA A 85 8.96 12.98 9.49
C ALA A 85 10.43 12.78 9.09
N ARG A 86 10.72 12.55 7.81
CA ARG A 86 12.08 12.48 7.26
C ARG A 86 12.53 13.84 6.72
N GLU A 87 11.71 14.42 5.82
CA GLU A 87 12.13 15.59 5.05
C GLU A 87 12.20 16.87 5.88
N MET A 88 11.55 16.91 7.06
CA MET A 88 11.73 18.01 8.01
C MET A 88 13.17 18.14 8.57
N TYR A 89 14.00 17.10 8.40
CA TYR A 89 15.42 17.06 8.78
C TYR A 89 16.37 17.23 7.58
N MET A 90 15.85 17.58 6.41
CA MET A 90 16.64 17.73 5.19
C MET A 90 16.75 19.20 4.83
N GLU A 91 17.84 19.88 5.28
CA GLU A 91 18.09 21.30 5.03
C GLU A 91 17.87 21.66 3.55
N GLY A 92 17.07 22.70 3.29
CA GLY A 92 16.74 23.16 1.94
C GLY A 92 15.58 22.41 1.27
N SER A 93 15.03 21.36 1.88
CA SER A 93 13.78 20.77 1.39
C SER A 93 12.58 21.68 1.70
N ARG A 94 11.52 21.59 0.91
CA ARG A 94 10.28 22.37 1.16
C ARG A 94 9.66 22.07 2.53
N LYS A 95 9.76 20.81 2.99
CA LYS A 95 9.23 20.42 4.31
C LYS A 95 10.10 20.92 5.46
N TYR A 96 11.43 20.97 5.28
CA TYR A 96 12.32 21.61 6.25
C TYR A 96 12.00 23.11 6.39
N GLU A 97 11.90 23.83 5.28
CA GLU A 97 11.57 25.27 5.30
C GLU A 97 10.19 25.54 5.94
N PHE A 98 9.20 24.71 5.59
CA PHE A 98 7.87 24.76 6.23
C PHE A 98 7.97 24.49 7.73
N HIS A 99 8.73 23.46 8.13
CA HIS A 99 8.90 23.09 9.53
C HIS A 99 9.54 24.21 10.34
N VAL A 100 10.68 24.76 9.86
CA VAL A 100 11.38 25.86 10.53
C VAL A 100 10.47 27.07 10.68
N LYS A 101 9.70 27.41 9.67
CA LYS A 101 8.75 28.53 9.69
C LYS A 101 7.60 28.32 10.69
N LYS A 102 7.05 27.10 10.77
CA LYS A 102 5.86 26.80 11.58
C LYS A 102 6.19 26.44 13.01
N TYR A 103 7.24 25.65 13.23
CA TYR A 103 7.56 25.02 14.50
C TYR A 103 8.92 25.44 15.08
N GLY A 104 9.79 26.00 14.26
CA GLY A 104 11.18 26.28 14.61
C GLY A 104 12.15 25.19 14.16
N HIS A 105 13.41 25.36 14.50
CA HIS A 105 14.48 24.49 14.06
C HIS A 105 14.36 23.06 14.64
N PRO A 106 14.66 21.99 13.87
CA PRO A 106 14.50 20.59 14.32
C PRO A 106 15.32 20.20 15.55
N SER A 107 16.36 20.96 15.92
CA SER A 107 17.07 20.76 17.19
C SER A 107 16.26 21.20 18.42
N LYS A 108 15.20 21.96 18.24
CA LYS A 108 14.33 22.49 19.31
C LYS A 108 12.96 21.87 19.31
N PHE A 109 12.44 21.61 18.13
CA PHE A 109 11.15 20.99 17.91
C PHE A 109 11.31 19.92 16.84
N GLY A 110 11.48 18.67 17.25
CA GLY A 110 11.67 17.54 16.33
C GLY A 110 10.39 16.76 16.08
N PHE A 111 10.49 15.64 15.39
CA PHE A 111 9.31 14.86 15.04
C PHE A 111 8.58 14.27 16.27
N LYS A 112 9.30 13.93 17.34
CA LYS A 112 8.66 13.56 18.62
C LYS A 112 7.70 14.64 19.14
N ASP A 113 8.02 15.93 18.90
CA ASP A 113 7.18 17.05 19.33
C ASP A 113 5.95 17.18 18.43
N VAL A 114 6.08 16.89 17.11
CA VAL A 114 4.95 16.77 16.18
C VAL A 114 4.01 15.64 16.62
N ILE A 115 4.56 14.49 17.03
CA ILE A 115 3.77 13.38 17.60
C ILE A 115 2.98 13.87 18.82
N ASN A 116 3.62 14.64 19.70
CA ASN A 116 2.94 15.16 20.89
C ASN A 116 1.83 16.16 20.56
N GLU A 117 1.94 16.93 19.48
CA GLU A 117 0.87 17.84 19.04
C GLU A 117 -0.29 17.14 18.36
N TRP A 118 -0.08 15.95 17.80
CA TRP A 118 -1.13 15.18 17.17
C TRP A 118 -2.13 14.66 18.21
N LYS A 119 -3.36 15.19 18.23
CA LYS A 119 -4.39 14.86 19.25
C LYS A 119 -5.54 14.04 18.70
N ALA A 120 -5.73 14.01 17.38
CA ALA A 120 -6.85 13.29 16.75
C ALA A 120 -8.20 13.64 17.43
N GLU A 121 -8.42 14.93 17.70
CA GLU A 121 -9.52 15.42 18.55
C GLU A 121 -10.88 15.18 17.96
N ASN A 122 -11.02 15.24 16.64
CA ASN A 122 -12.27 15.08 15.91
C ASN A 122 -12.44 13.68 15.28
N TRP A 123 -11.51 12.76 15.58
CA TRP A 123 -11.54 11.43 14.99
C TRP A 123 -12.76 10.62 15.39
N ASN A 124 -13.57 10.28 14.41
CA ASN A 124 -14.74 9.42 14.52
C ASN A 124 -14.63 8.21 13.58
N PRO A 125 -14.07 7.08 14.04
CA PRO A 125 -13.85 5.92 13.19
C PRO A 125 -15.15 5.29 12.66
N ASP A 126 -16.24 5.34 13.43
CA ASP A 126 -17.55 4.81 13.01
C ASP A 126 -18.11 5.57 11.79
N GLU A 127 -17.98 6.90 11.79
CA GLU A 127 -18.42 7.74 10.68
C GLU A 127 -17.61 7.47 9.42
N LEU A 128 -16.27 7.50 9.53
CA LEU A 128 -15.39 7.32 8.38
C LEU A 128 -15.52 5.93 7.77
N VAL A 129 -15.54 4.88 8.58
CA VAL A 129 -15.71 3.50 8.08
C VAL A 129 -17.09 3.31 7.46
N THR A 130 -18.13 3.95 7.99
CA THR A 130 -19.48 3.94 7.39
C THR A 130 -19.47 4.64 6.03
N LEU A 131 -18.81 5.78 5.89
CA LEU A 131 -18.65 6.49 4.63
C LEU A 131 -17.94 5.60 3.60
N TYR A 132 -16.84 4.96 3.99
CA TYR A 132 -16.07 4.06 3.13
C TYR A 132 -16.89 2.83 2.71
N LYS A 133 -17.65 2.23 3.62
CA LYS A 133 -18.59 1.16 3.26
C LYS A 133 -19.63 1.62 2.25
N ASN A 134 -20.21 2.79 2.45
CA ASN A 134 -21.22 3.38 1.57
C ASN A 134 -20.66 3.74 0.19
N SER A 135 -19.35 3.98 0.08
CA SER A 135 -18.68 4.14 -1.21
C SER A 135 -18.46 2.83 -1.95
N GLY A 136 -18.78 1.69 -1.33
CA GLY A 136 -18.68 0.37 -1.94
C GLY A 136 -17.51 -0.48 -1.46
N ALA A 137 -16.72 -0.01 -0.49
CA ALA A 137 -15.62 -0.81 0.06
C ALA A 137 -16.11 -2.13 0.66
N GLN A 138 -15.41 -3.21 0.35
CA GLN A 138 -15.66 -4.55 0.87
C GLN A 138 -14.66 -4.96 1.97
N TYR A 139 -13.62 -4.19 2.20
CA TYR A 139 -12.69 -4.30 3.31
C TYR A 139 -12.11 -2.92 3.63
N PHE A 140 -11.60 -2.76 4.84
CA PHE A 140 -11.01 -1.52 5.31
C PHE A 140 -9.64 -1.79 5.92
N MET A 141 -8.66 -0.94 5.60
CA MET A 141 -7.30 -0.99 6.13
C MET A 141 -6.94 0.27 6.89
N ALA A 142 -6.17 0.13 7.97
CA ALA A 142 -5.61 1.23 8.74
C ALA A 142 -4.09 1.10 8.90
N LEU A 143 -3.38 2.22 8.98
CA LEU A 143 -1.96 2.26 9.28
C LEU A 143 -1.71 1.86 10.74
N ALA A 144 -0.92 0.80 10.98
CA ALA A 144 -0.53 0.39 12.33
C ALA A 144 0.75 1.08 12.83
N ASN A 145 1.68 1.32 11.93
CA ASN A 145 2.87 2.15 12.12
C ASN A 145 3.45 2.54 10.76
N HIS A 146 4.19 3.64 10.71
CA HIS A 146 4.95 4.07 9.55
C HIS A 146 6.46 3.99 9.84
N HIS A 147 7.29 4.42 8.91
CA HIS A 147 8.75 4.53 9.10
C HIS A 147 9.15 5.50 10.21
N ASP A 148 8.22 6.31 10.70
CA ASP A 148 8.39 7.19 11.87
C ASP A 148 8.40 6.46 13.22
N ASN A 149 8.15 5.15 13.20
CA ASN A 149 8.27 4.22 14.32
C ASN A 149 7.26 4.38 15.47
N LEU A 150 6.23 5.24 15.31
CA LEU A 150 5.15 5.30 16.28
C LEU A 150 4.16 4.16 16.05
N ASP A 151 3.93 3.30 17.05
CA ASP A 151 2.83 2.34 16.97
C ASP A 151 1.49 3.03 17.25
N LEU A 152 0.51 2.85 16.36
CA LEU A 152 -0.82 3.45 16.47
C LEU A 152 -1.79 2.58 17.28
N TYR A 153 -1.26 1.76 18.17
CA TYR A 153 -1.98 0.84 19.03
C TYR A 153 -1.27 0.69 20.39
N ASP A 154 -1.94 0.07 21.35
CA ASP A 154 -1.36 -0.26 22.66
C ASP A 154 -0.33 -1.40 22.53
N SER A 155 0.87 -1.04 22.11
CA SER A 155 1.95 -1.96 21.80
C SER A 155 2.72 -2.37 23.05
N LYS A 156 2.88 -3.68 23.25
CA LYS A 156 3.68 -4.25 24.33
C LYS A 156 5.19 -4.01 24.12
N TYR A 157 5.64 -4.02 22.85
CA TYR A 157 7.06 -3.97 22.50
C TYR A 157 7.54 -2.58 22.04
N GLN A 158 6.62 -1.63 21.88
CA GLN A 158 6.89 -0.19 21.72
C GLN A 158 6.15 0.55 22.84
N SER A 159 6.49 0.23 24.07
CA SER A 159 5.73 0.60 25.27
C SER A 159 5.73 2.11 25.57
N GLU A 160 6.79 2.82 25.17
CA GLU A 160 6.93 4.27 25.41
C GLU A 160 6.35 5.10 24.26
N TRP A 161 6.63 4.70 23.01
CA TRP A 161 6.26 5.45 21.81
C TRP A 161 5.14 4.77 21.04
N ASN A 162 3.95 4.83 21.59
CA ASN A 162 2.73 4.42 20.93
C ASN A 162 1.57 5.40 21.18
N SER A 163 0.54 5.35 20.36
CA SER A 163 -0.57 6.31 20.36
C SER A 163 -1.40 6.32 21.65
N THR A 164 -1.27 5.31 22.51
CA THR A 164 -1.94 5.30 23.82
C THR A 164 -1.14 6.03 24.91
N LYS A 165 0.16 6.27 24.68
CA LYS A 165 1.07 6.91 25.64
C LYS A 165 1.41 8.36 25.27
N VAL A 166 1.61 8.62 23.97
CA VAL A 166 1.96 9.94 23.44
C VAL A 166 0.94 10.38 22.39
N GLY A 167 0.91 11.66 22.08
CA GLY A 167 0.01 12.21 21.08
C GLY A 167 -1.45 12.14 21.48
N PRO A 168 -2.29 11.38 20.75
CA PRO A 168 -3.74 11.33 20.95
C PRO A 168 -4.18 10.61 22.23
N LYS A 169 -3.30 9.82 22.81
CA LYS A 169 -3.58 8.94 23.96
C LYS A 169 -4.80 8.04 23.72
N LYS A 170 -4.90 7.52 22.50
CA LYS A 170 -5.98 6.65 22.02
C LYS A 170 -5.39 5.38 21.38
N ASP A 171 -6.10 4.27 21.52
CA ASP A 171 -5.84 3.05 20.74
C ASP A 171 -6.48 3.21 19.35
N ILE A 172 -5.71 3.76 18.40
CA ILE A 172 -6.19 4.08 17.05
C ILE A 172 -6.57 2.80 16.31
N ILE A 173 -5.72 1.79 16.32
CA ILE A 173 -6.02 0.51 15.66
C ILE A 173 -7.21 -0.19 16.30
N GLY A 174 -7.32 -0.17 17.63
CA GLY A 174 -8.48 -0.71 18.33
C GLY A 174 -9.79 0.00 17.98
N GLY A 175 -9.76 1.32 17.79
CA GLY A 175 -10.90 2.10 17.32
C GLY A 175 -11.31 1.73 15.89
N TRP A 176 -10.37 1.69 14.95
CA TRP A 176 -10.61 1.27 13.58
C TRP A 176 -11.15 -0.17 13.48
N ALA A 177 -10.54 -1.12 14.22
CA ALA A 177 -10.97 -2.51 14.24
C ALA A 177 -12.43 -2.67 14.73
N LYS A 178 -12.81 -1.93 15.77
CA LYS A 178 -14.20 -1.92 16.28
C LYS A 178 -15.17 -1.35 15.24
N ALA A 179 -14.80 -0.24 14.59
CA ALA A 179 -15.64 0.39 13.57
C ALA A 179 -15.80 -0.52 12.34
N ALA A 180 -14.73 -1.14 11.85
CA ALA A 180 -14.77 -2.10 10.75
C ALA A 180 -15.68 -3.30 11.08
N LYS A 181 -15.51 -3.88 12.27
CA LYS A 181 -16.37 -4.98 12.75
C LYS A 181 -17.84 -4.58 12.83
N LYS A 182 -18.15 -3.39 13.38
CA LYS A 182 -19.51 -2.85 13.44
C LYS A 182 -20.11 -2.66 12.06
N ALA A 183 -19.31 -2.21 11.10
CA ALA A 183 -19.69 -2.08 9.71
C ALA A 183 -19.79 -3.42 8.96
N GLY A 184 -19.31 -4.53 9.53
CA GLY A 184 -19.26 -5.84 8.87
C GLY A 184 -18.22 -5.92 7.76
N LEU A 185 -17.13 -5.15 7.86
CA LEU A 185 -16.02 -5.17 6.93
C LEU A 185 -14.86 -5.98 7.50
N PRO A 186 -14.22 -6.88 6.72
CA PRO A 186 -12.90 -7.39 7.03
C PRO A 186 -11.93 -6.24 7.30
N PHE A 187 -11.07 -6.42 8.32
CA PHE A 187 -10.16 -5.40 8.80
C PHE A 187 -8.73 -5.71 8.47
N GLY A 188 -8.02 -4.78 7.85
CA GLY A 188 -6.60 -4.87 7.55
C GLY A 188 -5.76 -3.85 8.31
N VAL A 189 -4.49 -4.14 8.42
CA VAL A 189 -3.48 -3.22 8.96
C VAL A 189 -2.27 -3.15 8.04
N SER A 190 -1.65 -1.96 7.93
CA SER A 190 -0.38 -1.79 7.23
C SER A 190 0.75 -1.53 8.22
N VAL A 191 1.91 -2.15 7.95
CA VAL A 191 3.10 -2.13 8.80
C VAL A 191 4.30 -1.70 7.95
N HIS A 192 4.94 -0.59 8.33
CA HIS A 192 6.03 0.03 7.57
C HIS A 192 7.34 0.16 8.37
N ALA A 193 7.32 -0.16 9.66
CA ALA A 193 8.44 0.10 10.55
C ALA A 193 9.73 -0.71 10.26
N ALA A 194 9.73 -1.63 9.30
CA ALA A 194 10.93 -2.40 8.95
C ALA A 194 12.09 -1.48 8.50
N HIS A 195 11.80 -0.39 7.81
CA HIS A 195 12.79 0.56 7.30
C HIS A 195 13.13 1.72 8.25
N THR A 196 12.49 1.84 9.41
CA THR A 196 12.79 2.91 10.39
C THR A 196 14.29 3.01 10.68
N TRP A 197 14.99 1.88 10.75
CA TRP A 197 16.40 1.77 11.06
C TRP A 197 17.28 2.74 10.26
N SER A 198 17.08 2.83 8.96
CA SER A 198 17.82 3.73 8.08
C SER A 198 17.04 5.00 7.68
N TRP A 199 15.72 4.97 7.77
CA TRP A 199 14.88 6.04 7.28
C TRP A 199 15.01 7.34 8.09
N LEU A 200 15.21 7.22 9.42
CA LEU A 200 15.39 8.36 10.32
C LEU A 200 16.87 8.77 10.53
N GLU A 201 17.83 8.23 9.80
CA GLU A 201 19.23 8.64 9.86
C GLU A 201 19.42 10.14 9.63
N VAL A 202 18.57 10.76 8.83
CA VAL A 202 18.56 12.22 8.60
C VAL A 202 18.36 13.03 9.88
N ALA A 203 17.69 12.48 10.89
CA ALA A 203 17.46 13.16 12.16
C ALA A 203 18.73 13.29 13.02
N THR A 204 19.80 12.60 12.66
CA THR A 204 21.12 12.72 13.35
C THR A 204 21.99 13.84 12.78
N ARG A 205 21.60 14.45 11.66
CA ARG A 205 22.32 15.50 10.95
C ARG A 205 22.27 16.84 11.69
N ALA A 206 22.90 17.85 11.07
CA ALA A 206 22.84 19.26 11.44
C ALA A 206 22.75 20.10 10.17
N ASP A 207 22.32 21.35 10.30
CA ASP A 207 22.42 22.30 9.21
C ASP A 207 23.89 22.52 8.81
N LYS A 208 24.11 22.63 7.52
CA LYS A 208 25.43 22.99 6.95
C LYS A 208 25.65 24.52 6.91
N ASN A 209 24.54 25.28 6.88
CA ASN A 209 24.54 26.72 6.69
C ASN A 209 23.62 27.43 7.70
N GLY A 210 23.73 28.75 7.74
CA GLY A 210 22.83 29.62 8.52
C GLY A 210 23.10 29.63 10.02
N PRO A 211 22.16 30.17 10.83
CA PRO A 211 22.38 30.44 12.24
C PRO A 211 22.46 29.19 13.12
N TYR A 212 22.03 28.04 12.60
CA TYR A 212 22.09 26.77 13.29
C TYR A 212 23.13 25.79 12.69
N ALA A 213 24.04 26.30 11.85
CA ALA A 213 25.09 25.46 11.24
C ALA A 213 25.87 24.70 12.33
N GLY A 214 25.96 23.36 12.13
CA GLY A 214 26.63 22.44 13.06
C GLY A 214 25.84 22.13 14.34
N VAL A 215 24.61 22.64 14.51
CA VAL A 215 23.75 22.30 15.65
C VAL A 215 23.01 21.00 15.31
N PRO A 216 23.28 19.87 16.00
CA PRO A 216 22.63 18.60 15.70
C PRO A 216 21.10 18.70 15.86
N TYR A 217 20.39 18.01 14.98
CA TYR A 217 18.96 17.78 15.15
C TYR A 217 18.70 16.86 16.34
N ASP A 218 17.44 16.52 16.61
CA ASP A 218 17.06 15.81 17.83
C ASP A 218 17.16 14.27 17.77
N GLY A 219 17.59 13.70 16.65
CA GLY A 219 17.70 12.25 16.47
C GLY A 219 18.75 11.55 17.35
N ASN A 220 19.69 12.32 17.93
CA ASN A 220 20.71 11.80 18.86
C ASN A 220 20.34 11.98 20.34
N LEU A 221 19.19 12.57 20.65
CA LEU A 221 18.76 12.77 22.03
C LEU A 221 18.53 11.44 22.73
N THR A 222 18.80 11.44 24.03
CA THR A 222 18.64 10.28 24.91
C THR A 222 17.66 10.61 26.03
N LYS A 223 17.25 9.62 26.79
CA LYS A 223 16.35 9.78 27.94
C LYS A 223 16.81 10.88 28.93
N LYS A 224 18.12 11.07 29.09
CA LYS A 224 18.68 12.08 30.01
C LYS A 224 18.35 13.51 29.57
N ASP A 225 18.25 13.76 28.26
CA ASP A 225 17.97 15.08 27.69
C ASP A 225 16.52 15.52 27.91
N GLY A 226 15.66 14.63 28.41
CA GLY A 226 14.25 14.85 28.71
C GLY A 226 13.98 15.55 30.03
N ALA A 227 14.99 15.74 30.89
CA ALA A 227 14.78 16.37 32.19
C ALA A 227 14.12 17.75 32.07
N GLY A 228 12.97 17.94 32.73
CA GLY A 228 12.18 19.15 32.67
C GLY A 228 11.38 19.41 31.37
N LYS A 229 11.36 18.44 30.45
CA LYS A 229 10.60 18.53 29.19
C LYS A 229 9.36 17.64 29.27
N TRP A 230 8.40 17.81 28.31
CA TRP A 230 7.18 17.03 28.24
C TRP A 230 7.42 15.51 28.10
N TRP A 231 8.54 15.12 27.49
CA TRP A 231 8.96 13.73 27.28
C TRP A 231 9.93 13.20 28.35
N ASN A 232 9.94 13.85 29.54
CA ASN A 232 10.71 13.37 30.68
C ASN A 232 10.33 11.92 31.02
N GLY A 233 11.34 11.05 31.09
CA GLY A 233 11.14 9.61 31.34
C GLY A 233 10.95 8.75 30.10
N LEU A 234 10.74 9.33 28.92
CA LEU A 234 10.73 8.63 27.64
C LEU A 234 12.13 8.63 27.02
N ASP A 235 12.48 7.56 26.31
CA ASP A 235 13.73 7.49 25.56
C ASP A 235 13.51 7.79 24.08
N PRO A 236 14.01 8.93 23.54
CA PRO A 236 13.91 9.23 22.12
C PRO A 236 14.55 8.16 21.22
N GLN A 237 15.55 7.41 21.72
CA GLN A 237 16.15 6.32 20.94
C GLN A 237 15.20 5.14 20.73
N ALA A 238 14.22 4.92 21.59
CA ALA A 238 13.18 3.94 21.34
C ALA A 238 12.24 4.32 20.17
N LEU A 239 12.20 5.64 19.80
CA LEU A 239 11.48 6.16 18.62
C LEU A 239 12.41 6.24 17.41
N TYR A 240 13.55 6.96 17.53
CA TYR A 240 14.42 7.24 16.38
C TYR A 240 15.28 6.06 15.95
N GLU A 241 15.61 5.12 16.87
CA GLU A 241 16.44 3.92 16.62
C GLU A 241 17.81 4.26 16.00
N GLN A 242 18.44 5.37 16.36
CA GLN A 242 19.66 5.86 15.72
C GLN A 242 20.97 5.57 16.50
N ASN A 243 20.92 4.69 17.47
CA ASN A 243 22.10 4.23 18.21
C ASN A 243 22.84 3.10 17.50
N HIS A 244 23.21 3.33 16.23
CA HIS A 244 23.91 2.38 15.37
C HIS A 244 24.77 3.10 14.33
N PRO A 245 25.72 2.42 13.64
CA PRO A 245 26.46 3.03 12.54
C PRO A 245 25.54 3.41 11.40
N LEU A 246 25.72 4.61 10.84
CA LEU A 246 24.93 5.11 9.73
C LEU A 246 25.22 4.35 8.43
N SER A 247 24.27 4.39 7.51
CA SER A 247 24.41 3.87 6.16
C SER A 247 25.53 4.57 5.39
N GLN A 248 26.12 3.88 4.42
CA GLN A 248 27.03 4.52 3.46
C GLN A 248 26.27 5.62 2.72
N ASN A 249 26.91 6.78 2.56
CA ASN A 249 26.32 7.96 1.93
C ASN A 249 25.02 8.43 2.64
N SER A 250 24.94 8.31 3.97
CA SER A 250 23.79 8.78 4.75
C SER A 250 23.51 10.30 4.58
N GLU A 251 24.48 11.07 4.07
CA GLU A 251 24.30 12.49 3.69
C GLU A 251 23.57 12.69 2.34
N ASP A 252 23.46 11.66 1.51
CA ASP A 252 22.73 11.72 0.24
C ASP A 252 21.23 11.46 0.47
N ASP A 253 20.41 12.47 0.21
CA ASP A 253 18.96 12.40 0.39
C ASP A 253 18.28 11.31 -0.44
N GLY A 254 18.85 10.99 -1.61
CA GLY A 254 18.39 9.87 -2.47
C GLY A 254 18.80 8.49 -1.97
N ALA A 255 19.68 8.38 -0.97
CA ALA A 255 20.20 7.08 -0.51
C ALA A 255 19.11 6.14 0.02
N ILE A 256 18.04 6.69 0.59
CA ILE A 256 16.92 5.89 1.13
C ILE A 256 16.30 4.97 0.07
N HIS A 257 16.15 5.41 -1.17
CA HIS A 257 15.60 4.57 -2.23
C HIS A 257 16.51 3.41 -2.61
N ARG A 258 17.85 3.59 -2.50
CA ARG A 258 18.83 2.52 -2.68
C ARG A 258 18.81 1.53 -1.52
N GLN A 259 18.48 2.00 -0.33
CA GLN A 259 18.43 1.20 0.90
C GLN A 259 17.21 0.26 0.96
N TRP A 260 16.20 0.48 0.14
CA TRP A 260 15.07 -0.46 -0.02
C TRP A 260 15.53 -1.85 -0.45
N ASN A 261 16.71 -1.95 -1.04
CA ASN A 261 17.43 -3.18 -1.30
C ASN A 261 18.64 -3.23 -0.38
N TRP A 262 18.55 -3.89 0.75
CA TRP A 262 19.56 -3.98 1.83
C TRP A 262 21.02 -4.21 1.40
N GLY A 263 21.26 -4.59 0.13
CA GLY A 263 22.59 -4.77 -0.44
C GLY A 263 23.31 -3.49 -0.88
N ASN A 264 22.67 -2.31 -0.83
CA ASN A 264 23.18 -1.07 -1.42
C ASN A 264 23.86 -0.12 -0.41
N GLY A 265 24.53 -0.66 0.60
CA GLY A 265 25.24 0.14 1.61
C GLY A 265 24.35 0.65 2.75
N ALA A 266 23.12 0.18 2.84
CA ALA A 266 22.26 0.45 3.98
C ALA A 266 22.88 -0.10 5.27
N SER A 267 22.72 0.63 6.36
CA SER A 267 23.00 0.10 7.70
C SER A 267 22.11 -1.12 7.94
N VAL A 268 22.71 -2.26 8.21
CA VAL A 268 21.96 -3.51 8.38
C VAL A 268 21.35 -3.56 9.78
N PRO A 269 20.03 -3.71 9.91
CA PRO A 269 19.37 -3.82 11.19
C PRO A 269 19.94 -4.91 12.08
N SER A 270 20.10 -4.59 13.36
CA SER A 270 20.58 -5.55 14.34
C SER A 270 19.59 -6.70 14.53
N LYS A 271 20.09 -7.84 15.03
CA LYS A 271 19.23 -8.96 15.39
C LYS A 271 18.15 -8.53 16.39
N ALA A 272 18.51 -7.72 17.39
CA ALA A 272 17.56 -7.20 18.38
C ALA A 272 16.46 -6.35 17.75
N TYR A 273 16.77 -5.53 16.75
CA TYR A 273 15.77 -4.77 15.99
C TYR A 273 14.82 -5.70 15.22
N CYS A 274 15.35 -6.69 14.51
CA CYS A 274 14.54 -7.67 13.79
C CYS A 274 13.59 -8.44 14.74
N GLU A 275 14.08 -8.83 15.92
CA GLU A 275 13.29 -9.49 16.96
C GLU A 275 12.21 -8.57 17.54
N LYS A 276 12.54 -7.30 17.81
CA LYS A 276 11.57 -6.28 18.24
C LYS A 276 10.48 -6.10 17.20
N PHE A 277 10.86 -5.98 15.93
CA PHE A 277 9.89 -5.87 14.81
C PHE A 277 8.95 -7.09 14.73
N TYR A 278 9.51 -8.30 14.82
CA TYR A 278 8.73 -9.53 14.88
C TYR A 278 7.72 -9.50 16.04
N ASN A 279 8.20 -9.24 17.24
CA ASN A 279 7.38 -9.25 18.46
C ASN A 279 6.26 -8.20 18.41
N ARG A 280 6.54 -6.98 17.92
CA ARG A 280 5.54 -5.91 17.69
C ARG A 280 4.45 -6.38 16.74
N THR A 281 4.83 -6.98 15.62
CA THR A 281 3.89 -7.44 14.60
C THR A 281 3.06 -8.63 15.10
N ILE A 282 3.64 -9.56 15.84
CA ILE A 282 2.90 -10.68 16.44
C ILE A 282 1.94 -10.20 17.53
N ASP A 283 2.33 -9.22 18.36
CA ASP A 283 1.44 -8.58 19.34
C ASP A 283 0.22 -7.93 18.65
N LEU A 284 0.46 -7.18 17.58
CA LEU A 284 -0.57 -6.57 16.73
C LEU A 284 -1.55 -7.63 16.18
N ILE A 285 -1.03 -8.70 15.57
CA ILE A 285 -1.84 -9.79 14.99
C ILE A 285 -2.67 -10.48 16.08
N ASN A 286 -2.07 -10.78 17.21
CA ASN A 286 -2.74 -11.50 18.29
C ASN A 286 -3.83 -10.65 18.95
N LYS A 287 -3.58 -9.35 19.12
CA LYS A 287 -4.46 -8.43 19.83
C LYS A 287 -5.67 -8.00 18.99
N TYR A 288 -5.44 -7.62 17.74
CA TYR A 288 -6.48 -7.03 16.88
C TYR A 288 -7.02 -7.98 15.81
N LYS A 289 -6.36 -9.11 15.59
CA LYS A 289 -6.81 -10.19 14.67
C LYS A 289 -7.19 -9.67 13.28
N PRO A 290 -6.29 -8.95 12.60
CA PRO A 290 -6.58 -8.45 11.26
C PRO A 290 -6.77 -9.60 10.27
N ASP A 291 -7.66 -9.42 9.30
CA ASP A 291 -7.88 -10.33 8.18
C ASP A 291 -6.81 -10.15 7.08
N LEU A 292 -6.23 -8.95 7.01
CA LEU A 292 -5.26 -8.55 6.01
C LEU A 292 -4.09 -7.81 6.66
N ILE A 293 -2.85 -8.12 6.25
CA ILE A 293 -1.66 -7.32 6.57
C ILE A 293 -0.98 -6.89 5.27
N TYR A 294 -0.70 -5.60 5.19
CA TYR A 294 0.10 -4.99 4.15
C TYR A 294 1.48 -4.66 4.70
N PHE A 295 2.53 -5.04 3.96
CA PHE A 295 3.89 -4.67 4.27
C PHE A 295 4.44 -3.75 3.18
N ASP A 296 4.93 -2.59 3.60
CA ASP A 296 5.66 -1.66 2.75
C ASP A 296 7.15 -2.03 2.72
N ASP A 297 7.46 -3.12 2.03
CA ASP A 297 8.81 -3.67 1.98
C ASP A 297 9.06 -4.46 0.68
N THR A 298 10.31 -4.72 0.37
CA THR A 298 10.70 -5.62 -0.71
C THR A 298 10.50 -7.06 -0.28
N ALA A 299 9.64 -7.78 -0.97
CA ALA A 299 9.16 -9.13 -0.69
C ALA A 299 8.42 -9.23 0.66
N LEU A 300 9.12 -9.42 1.74
CA LEU A 300 8.61 -9.43 3.12
C LEU A 300 9.56 -8.65 4.03
N PRO A 301 9.08 -8.16 5.18
CA PRO A 301 9.88 -7.33 6.06
C PRO A 301 11.26 -7.93 6.40
N LEU A 302 12.29 -7.10 6.23
CA LEU A 302 13.69 -7.42 6.55
C LEU A 302 14.27 -8.59 5.72
N TRP A 303 13.62 -9.02 4.64
CA TRP A 303 14.18 -10.00 3.72
C TRP A 303 15.24 -9.35 2.82
N PRO A 304 16.39 -9.99 2.51
CA PRO A 304 16.80 -11.34 2.94
C PRO A 304 17.69 -11.36 4.20
N ILE A 305 17.84 -10.25 4.94
CA ILE A 305 18.75 -10.16 6.08
C ILE A 305 18.22 -10.88 7.34
N SER A 306 16.92 -11.14 7.40
CA SER A 306 16.27 -11.86 8.48
C SER A 306 15.09 -12.70 7.94
N ASP A 307 14.74 -13.76 8.65
CA ASP A 307 13.57 -14.61 8.37
C ASP A 307 12.28 -14.14 9.07
N VAL A 308 12.32 -13.02 9.78
CA VAL A 308 11.19 -12.55 10.59
C VAL A 308 9.92 -12.33 9.76
N GLY A 309 10.04 -11.84 8.53
CA GLY A 309 8.90 -11.71 7.62
C GLY A 309 8.25 -13.05 7.29
N LEU A 310 9.05 -14.09 7.03
CA LEU A 310 8.56 -15.45 6.80
C LEU A 310 7.89 -16.04 8.05
N ARG A 311 8.43 -15.76 9.23
CA ARG A 311 7.87 -16.19 10.53
C ARG A 311 6.53 -15.52 10.82
N ILE A 312 6.41 -14.22 10.51
CA ILE A 312 5.15 -13.47 10.64
C ILE A 312 4.10 -14.06 9.69
N ALA A 313 4.47 -14.31 8.44
CA ALA A 313 3.56 -14.90 7.46
C ALA A 313 3.07 -16.30 7.90
N ALA A 314 3.97 -17.17 8.31
CA ALA A 314 3.61 -18.49 8.83
C ALA A 314 2.71 -18.40 10.06
N HIS A 315 3.01 -17.48 11.01
CA HIS A 315 2.19 -17.24 12.19
C HIS A 315 0.77 -16.83 11.81
N MET A 316 0.63 -15.84 10.94
CA MET A 316 -0.68 -15.30 10.53
C MET A 316 -1.53 -16.36 9.81
N TYR A 317 -0.94 -17.12 8.89
CA TYR A 317 -1.66 -18.18 8.19
C TYR A 317 -2.10 -19.31 9.12
N ASN A 318 -1.19 -19.77 9.99
CA ASN A 318 -1.51 -20.82 10.98
C ASN A 318 -2.58 -20.35 11.99
N LYS A 319 -2.46 -19.10 12.46
CA LYS A 319 -3.45 -18.52 13.36
C LYS A 319 -4.81 -18.39 12.69
N SER A 320 -4.85 -17.94 11.44
CA SER A 320 -6.09 -17.85 10.66
C SER A 320 -6.80 -19.20 10.55
N ILE A 321 -6.05 -20.28 10.25
CA ILE A 321 -6.60 -21.64 10.18
C ILE A 321 -7.14 -22.07 11.54
N LYS A 322 -6.39 -21.80 12.63
CA LYS A 322 -6.82 -22.14 14.00
C LYS A 322 -8.11 -21.41 14.39
N ASP A 323 -8.19 -20.12 14.11
CA ASP A 323 -9.28 -19.28 14.57
C ASP A 323 -10.55 -19.45 13.72
N ASN A 324 -10.42 -19.78 12.42
CA ASN A 324 -11.51 -19.81 11.45
C ASN A 324 -11.80 -21.22 10.86
N GLY A 325 -11.04 -22.25 11.24
CA GLY A 325 -11.13 -23.59 10.66
C GLY A 325 -10.59 -23.70 9.23
N LYS A 326 -10.25 -22.59 8.58
CA LYS A 326 -9.68 -22.49 7.24
C LYS A 326 -8.79 -21.26 7.12
N LEU A 327 -7.97 -21.23 6.08
CA LEU A 327 -7.14 -20.05 5.77
C LEU A 327 -8.04 -18.93 5.21
N THR A 328 -8.10 -17.81 5.93
CA THR A 328 -8.83 -16.59 5.52
C THR A 328 -7.92 -15.36 5.50
N ALA A 329 -6.70 -15.47 6.04
CA ALA A 329 -5.77 -14.36 6.14
C ALA A 329 -5.14 -14.01 4.78
N VAL A 330 -4.88 -12.72 4.61
CA VAL A 330 -4.20 -12.16 3.43
C VAL A 330 -2.95 -11.40 3.87
N ILE A 331 -1.85 -11.60 3.17
CA ILE A 331 -0.63 -10.80 3.30
C ILE A 331 -0.28 -10.28 1.92
N THR A 332 0.03 -8.99 1.81
CA THR A 332 0.55 -8.39 0.59
C THR A 332 2.05 -8.12 0.70
N GLY A 333 2.74 -8.17 -0.43
CA GLY A 333 4.15 -7.84 -0.54
C GLY A 333 4.46 -7.22 -1.90
N LYS A 334 5.48 -6.37 -1.92
CA LYS A 334 5.93 -5.65 -3.13
C LYS A 334 7.15 -6.31 -3.75
N ILE A 335 7.41 -6.00 -5.03
CA ILE A 335 8.65 -6.40 -5.74
C ILE A 335 8.91 -7.91 -5.61
N LEU A 336 7.88 -8.70 -5.87
CA LEU A 336 7.91 -10.16 -5.72
C LEU A 336 8.41 -10.84 -7.01
N ASP A 337 9.25 -11.85 -6.85
CA ASP A 337 9.49 -12.80 -7.93
C ASP A 337 8.30 -13.77 -8.13
N GLU A 338 8.32 -14.56 -9.20
CA GLU A 338 7.23 -15.49 -9.53
C GLU A 338 6.94 -16.54 -8.44
N GLN A 339 7.95 -16.95 -7.69
CA GLN A 339 7.78 -17.93 -6.62
C GLN A 339 7.20 -17.29 -5.36
N GLN A 340 7.61 -16.06 -5.06
CA GLN A 340 7.10 -15.28 -3.95
C GLN A 340 5.63 -14.89 -4.15
N ARG A 341 5.20 -14.62 -5.40
CA ARG A 341 3.78 -14.38 -5.76
C ARG A 341 2.84 -15.57 -5.47
N LYS A 342 3.38 -16.76 -5.24
CA LYS A 342 2.60 -17.93 -4.77
C LYS A 342 2.43 -17.94 -3.25
N ALA A 343 3.24 -17.20 -2.52
CA ALA A 343 3.27 -17.20 -1.06
C ALA A 343 2.48 -16.05 -0.42
N VAL A 344 2.39 -14.91 -1.11
CA VAL A 344 1.68 -13.71 -0.69
C VAL A 344 1.05 -13.02 -1.90
N VAL A 345 0.09 -12.14 -1.67
CA VAL A 345 -0.54 -11.35 -2.74
C VAL A 345 0.45 -10.28 -3.22
N TRP A 346 0.70 -10.23 -4.52
CA TRP A 346 1.53 -9.20 -5.11
C TRP A 346 0.81 -7.85 -5.09
N ASP A 347 1.46 -6.84 -4.54
CA ASP A 347 1.00 -5.47 -4.54
C ASP A 347 1.84 -4.62 -5.49
N ILE A 348 1.17 -3.81 -6.33
CA ILE A 348 1.79 -2.86 -7.26
C ILE A 348 1.42 -1.45 -6.79
N GLU A 349 2.32 -0.81 -6.05
CA GLU A 349 2.08 0.54 -5.55
C GLU A 349 1.92 1.54 -6.69
N ARG A 350 0.80 2.29 -6.67
CA ARG A 350 0.46 3.34 -7.66
C ARG A 350 0.73 2.86 -9.09
N GLY A 351 0.25 1.66 -9.41
CA GLY A 351 0.55 1.04 -10.68
C GLY A 351 -0.49 0.01 -11.12
N GLN A 352 -0.26 -0.55 -12.31
CA GLN A 352 -1.14 -1.51 -12.95
C GLN A 352 -0.33 -2.58 -13.67
N SER A 353 -0.89 -3.79 -13.77
CA SER A 353 -0.38 -4.83 -14.67
C SER A 353 -0.76 -4.53 -16.13
N ASN A 354 0.03 -5.08 -17.05
CA ASN A 354 -0.23 -4.98 -18.49
C ASN A 354 -1.15 -6.08 -19.02
N SER A 355 -1.41 -7.11 -18.23
CA SER A 355 -2.11 -8.33 -18.66
C SER A 355 -2.99 -8.90 -17.56
N ILE A 356 -3.80 -9.90 -17.90
CA ILE A 356 -4.49 -10.73 -16.92
C ILE A 356 -3.43 -11.52 -16.15
N GLU A 357 -3.36 -11.27 -14.85
CA GLU A 357 -2.44 -11.99 -13.98
C GLU A 357 -3.00 -13.37 -13.59
N PRO A 358 -2.14 -14.41 -13.52
CA PRO A 358 -2.57 -15.77 -13.19
C PRO A 358 -3.02 -15.90 -11.72
N PHE A 359 -2.54 -15.04 -10.84
CA PHE A 359 -2.92 -14.97 -9.43
C PHE A 359 -3.57 -13.64 -9.13
N THR A 360 -4.47 -13.62 -8.12
CA THR A 360 -5.02 -12.37 -7.61
C THR A 360 -3.89 -11.49 -7.10
N TRP A 361 -3.88 -10.26 -7.52
CA TRP A 361 -2.94 -9.22 -7.13
C TRP A 361 -3.67 -7.99 -6.60
N GLN A 362 -2.96 -7.02 -6.09
CA GLN A 362 -3.51 -5.77 -5.62
C GLN A 362 -2.78 -4.60 -6.27
N THR A 363 -3.47 -3.49 -6.45
CA THR A 363 -2.86 -2.18 -6.51
C THR A 363 -3.39 -1.32 -5.39
N ASP A 364 -2.52 -0.51 -4.83
CA ASP A 364 -2.86 0.53 -3.90
C ASP A 364 -2.54 1.91 -4.50
N THR A 365 -3.38 2.88 -4.20
CA THR A 365 -3.15 4.28 -4.56
C THR A 365 -3.89 5.21 -3.62
N CYS A 366 -3.64 6.51 -3.74
CA CYS A 366 -4.33 7.55 -2.99
C CYS A 366 -5.03 8.53 -3.93
N ILE A 367 -6.08 9.18 -3.44
CA ILE A 367 -6.73 10.26 -4.21
C ILE A 367 -5.88 11.54 -4.26
N GLY A 368 -5.02 11.75 -3.25
CA GLY A 368 -4.04 12.83 -3.16
C GLY A 368 -2.63 12.30 -2.89
N ASP A 369 -2.01 12.74 -1.81
CA ASP A 369 -0.82 12.13 -1.22
C ASP A 369 -1.24 11.00 -0.24
N TRP A 370 -0.28 10.18 0.22
CA TRP A 370 -0.57 9.14 1.22
C TRP A 370 -0.99 9.75 2.55
N HIS A 371 -0.24 10.74 3.04
CA HIS A 371 -0.60 11.56 4.19
C HIS A 371 -1.22 12.87 3.72
N TYR A 372 -2.14 13.42 4.52
CA TYR A 372 -2.86 14.63 4.15
C TYR A 372 -1.92 15.79 3.81
N ASN A 373 -2.20 16.44 2.67
CA ASN A 373 -1.44 17.58 2.17
C ASN A 373 -2.38 18.75 1.83
N ARG A 374 -2.27 19.83 2.59
CA ARG A 374 -3.09 21.02 2.40
C ARG A 374 -2.91 21.68 1.03
N GLU A 375 -1.72 21.60 0.43
CA GLU A 375 -1.49 22.13 -0.92
C GLU A 375 -2.33 21.38 -1.99
N VAL A 376 -2.59 20.07 -1.80
CA VAL A 376 -3.44 19.30 -2.71
C VAL A 376 -4.88 19.82 -2.66
N TYR A 377 -5.40 20.07 -1.46
CA TYR A 377 -6.71 20.69 -1.25
C TYR A 377 -6.80 22.07 -1.90
N ASP A 378 -5.85 22.97 -1.58
CA ASP A 378 -5.88 24.36 -2.01
C ASP A 378 -5.85 24.52 -3.54
N ARG A 379 -5.09 23.64 -4.24
CA ARG A 379 -5.02 23.61 -5.72
C ARG A 379 -6.07 22.74 -6.38
N LYS A 380 -6.99 22.11 -5.63
CA LYS A 380 -7.97 21.13 -6.11
C LYS A 380 -7.31 19.96 -6.87
N GLY A 381 -6.21 19.47 -6.33
CA GLY A 381 -5.31 18.51 -6.99
C GLY A 381 -5.67 17.03 -6.77
N TYR A 382 -6.82 16.72 -6.17
CA TYR A 382 -7.27 15.35 -5.97
C TYR A 382 -7.64 14.66 -7.30
N LYS A 383 -7.46 13.34 -7.35
CA LYS A 383 -8.00 12.52 -8.44
C LYS A 383 -9.52 12.57 -8.42
N SER A 384 -10.12 12.67 -9.60
CA SER A 384 -11.58 12.63 -9.71
C SER A 384 -12.14 11.23 -9.42
N ALA A 385 -13.42 11.14 -9.04
CA ALA A 385 -14.12 9.87 -8.93
C ALA A 385 -14.06 9.04 -10.22
N GLN A 386 -14.12 9.71 -11.39
CA GLN A 386 -13.96 9.06 -12.69
C GLN A 386 -12.59 8.37 -12.83
N THR A 387 -11.51 9.05 -12.48
CA THR A 387 -10.14 8.48 -12.53
C THR A 387 -10.04 7.23 -11.65
N VAL A 388 -10.60 7.29 -10.44
CA VAL A 388 -10.61 6.17 -9.48
C VAL A 388 -11.39 4.99 -10.05
N ILE A 389 -12.60 5.23 -10.57
CA ILE A 389 -13.47 4.19 -11.14
C ILE A 389 -12.83 3.55 -12.37
N HIS A 390 -12.23 4.34 -13.24
CA HIS A 390 -11.49 3.82 -14.40
C HIS A 390 -10.35 2.90 -13.99
N THR A 391 -9.59 3.28 -12.98
CA THR A 391 -8.51 2.45 -12.43
C THR A 391 -9.07 1.14 -11.83
N LEU A 392 -10.13 1.22 -11.02
CA LEU A 392 -10.80 0.04 -10.44
C LEU A 392 -11.23 -0.95 -11.52
N ILE A 393 -11.93 -0.49 -12.56
CA ILE A 393 -12.42 -1.33 -13.65
C ILE A 393 -11.26 -2.01 -14.38
N ASP A 394 -10.21 -1.25 -14.72
CA ASP A 394 -9.04 -1.78 -15.42
C ASP A 394 -8.31 -2.83 -14.59
N VAL A 395 -8.09 -2.57 -13.30
CA VAL A 395 -7.45 -3.49 -12.35
C VAL A 395 -8.26 -4.79 -12.22
N VAL A 396 -9.57 -4.68 -12.04
CA VAL A 396 -10.47 -5.84 -11.87
C VAL A 396 -10.51 -6.70 -13.13
N SER A 397 -10.49 -6.10 -14.32
CA SER A 397 -10.44 -6.82 -15.60
C SER A 397 -9.16 -7.67 -15.76
N LYS A 398 -8.10 -7.33 -15.04
CA LYS A 398 -6.78 -7.99 -15.04
C LYS A 398 -6.55 -8.93 -13.83
N ASN A 399 -7.62 -9.36 -13.17
CA ASN A 399 -7.60 -10.23 -11.97
C ASN A 399 -7.12 -9.53 -10.69
N GLY A 400 -7.15 -8.20 -10.64
CA GLY A 400 -6.67 -7.42 -9.50
C GLY A 400 -7.76 -7.03 -8.50
N ASN A 401 -7.30 -6.63 -7.32
CA ASN A 401 -8.04 -5.90 -6.31
C ASN A 401 -7.50 -4.47 -6.23
N PHE A 402 -8.34 -3.52 -5.92
CA PHE A 402 -8.00 -2.11 -5.83
C PHE A 402 -8.19 -1.60 -4.39
N MET A 403 -7.15 -1.02 -3.82
CA MET A 403 -7.19 -0.40 -2.50
C MET A 403 -6.93 1.10 -2.61
N LEU A 404 -7.89 1.90 -2.16
CA LEU A 404 -7.86 3.34 -2.27
C LEU A 404 -7.62 4.00 -0.91
N ASN A 405 -6.52 4.74 -0.79
CA ASN A 405 -6.30 5.61 0.35
C ASN A 405 -7.04 6.95 0.16
N VAL A 406 -7.76 7.33 1.20
CA VAL A 406 -8.30 8.67 1.39
C VAL A 406 -7.52 9.30 2.54
N PRO A 407 -6.72 10.35 2.28
CA PRO A 407 -5.92 10.99 3.32
C PRO A 407 -6.83 11.51 4.44
N VAL A 408 -6.36 11.40 5.68
CA VAL A 408 -7.09 11.89 6.85
C VAL A 408 -6.26 13.00 7.48
N ARG A 409 -6.90 14.12 7.83
CA ARG A 409 -6.28 15.28 8.48
C ARG A 409 -5.74 14.92 9.86
N GLY A 410 -4.82 15.72 10.38
CA GLY A 410 -4.27 15.51 11.71
C GLY A 410 -5.33 15.41 12.81
N ASP A 411 -6.41 16.17 12.71
CA ASP A 411 -7.54 16.14 13.67
C ASP A 411 -8.43 14.88 13.58
N GLY A 412 -8.26 14.07 12.53
CA GLY A 412 -9.02 12.84 12.32
C GLY A 412 -10.21 12.96 11.37
N THR A 413 -10.37 14.09 10.68
CA THR A 413 -11.42 14.32 9.68
C THR A 413 -10.88 14.17 8.25
N ILE A 414 -11.76 14.07 7.27
CA ILE A 414 -11.45 14.29 5.84
C ILE A 414 -12.06 15.62 5.40
N ASP A 415 -11.51 16.22 4.34
CA ASP A 415 -12.06 17.48 3.84
C ASP A 415 -13.29 17.29 2.93
N ASP A 416 -13.91 18.39 2.53
CA ASP A 416 -15.14 18.38 1.74
C ASP A 416 -14.92 17.87 0.30
N GLN A 417 -13.73 18.12 -0.30
CA GLN A 417 -13.40 17.61 -1.64
C GLN A 417 -13.18 16.09 -1.60
N GLU A 418 -12.46 15.58 -0.61
CA GLU A 418 -12.27 14.15 -0.38
C GLU A 418 -13.59 13.45 -0.14
N ARG A 419 -14.44 14.00 0.73
CA ARG A 419 -15.79 13.48 1.02
C ARG A 419 -16.62 13.38 -0.26
N LYS A 420 -16.66 14.43 -1.06
CA LYS A 420 -17.40 14.46 -2.33
C LYS A 420 -16.94 13.36 -3.29
N ILE A 421 -15.63 13.17 -3.42
CA ILE A 421 -15.06 12.12 -4.28
C ILE A 421 -15.51 10.72 -3.80
N VAL A 422 -15.42 10.46 -2.49
CA VAL A 422 -15.82 9.18 -1.89
C VAL A 422 -17.32 8.92 -2.08
N GLU A 423 -18.16 9.94 -1.91
CA GLU A 423 -19.60 9.86 -2.14
C GLU A 423 -19.94 9.58 -3.61
N ASP A 424 -19.26 10.23 -4.55
CA ASP A 424 -19.44 10.04 -6.00
C ASP A 424 -19.03 8.63 -6.44
N ILE A 425 -17.94 8.08 -5.89
CA ILE A 425 -17.58 6.67 -6.07
C ILE A 425 -18.73 5.79 -5.60
N GLY A 426 -19.32 6.09 -4.45
CA GLY A 426 -20.45 5.35 -3.89
C GLY A 426 -21.70 5.37 -4.79
N VAL A 427 -22.00 6.50 -5.44
CA VAL A 427 -23.10 6.57 -6.41
C VAL A 427 -22.88 5.58 -7.55
N TRP A 428 -21.68 5.59 -8.15
CA TRP A 428 -21.35 4.66 -9.24
C TRP A 428 -21.35 3.19 -8.81
N MET A 429 -20.76 2.90 -7.63
CA MET A 429 -20.65 1.52 -7.11
C MET A 429 -22.03 0.92 -6.78
N ARG A 430 -22.97 1.68 -6.26
CA ARG A 430 -24.34 1.22 -6.03
C ARG A 430 -25.06 0.84 -7.32
N ALA A 431 -24.80 1.57 -8.41
CA ALA A 431 -25.42 1.32 -9.70
C ALA A 431 -24.75 0.17 -10.47
N ASN A 432 -23.41 0.06 -10.40
CA ASN A 432 -22.63 -0.81 -11.28
C ASN A 432 -21.85 -1.92 -10.53
N GLY A 433 -21.91 -2.00 -9.20
CA GLY A 433 -21.10 -2.94 -8.39
C GLY A 433 -21.30 -4.42 -8.74
N GLU A 434 -22.41 -4.78 -9.38
CA GLU A 434 -22.64 -6.14 -9.92
C GLU A 434 -21.53 -6.54 -10.92
N SER A 435 -21.03 -5.60 -11.72
CA SER A 435 -19.96 -5.79 -12.69
C SER A 435 -18.55 -5.77 -12.08
N ILE A 436 -18.43 -5.59 -10.77
CA ILE A 436 -17.17 -5.50 -10.03
C ILE A 436 -17.02 -6.71 -9.08
N TYR A 437 -17.93 -6.82 -8.09
CA TYR A 437 -17.80 -7.80 -7.01
C TYR A 437 -18.02 -9.23 -7.47
N GLY A 438 -17.12 -10.13 -7.05
CA GLY A 438 -17.21 -11.56 -7.37
C GLY A 438 -17.05 -11.86 -8.85
N THR A 439 -16.43 -10.94 -9.61
CA THR A 439 -16.15 -11.15 -11.03
C THR A 439 -14.78 -11.79 -11.24
N HIS A 440 -14.61 -12.39 -12.41
CA HIS A 440 -13.38 -13.05 -12.86
C HIS A 440 -12.97 -12.49 -14.22
N PRO A 441 -11.68 -12.55 -14.59
CA PRO A 441 -11.26 -12.18 -15.93
C PRO A 441 -11.99 -12.98 -17.01
N TRP A 442 -12.22 -12.32 -18.14
CA TRP A 442 -12.63 -12.99 -19.35
C TRP A 442 -11.41 -13.49 -20.14
N LYS A 443 -11.60 -13.89 -21.40
CA LYS A 443 -10.51 -14.34 -22.30
C LYS A 443 -9.51 -13.24 -22.64
N ILE A 444 -9.97 -11.98 -22.64
CA ILE A 444 -9.18 -10.75 -22.76
C ILE A 444 -9.66 -9.75 -21.72
N PHE A 445 -8.78 -8.89 -21.25
CA PHE A 445 -9.15 -7.88 -20.25
C PHE A 445 -9.85 -6.66 -20.85
N GLY A 446 -9.65 -6.39 -22.15
CA GLY A 446 -10.25 -5.22 -22.78
C GLY A 446 -9.89 -5.06 -24.25
N GLU A 447 -10.43 -4.00 -24.85
CA GLU A 447 -10.12 -3.53 -26.19
C GLU A 447 -10.21 -2.00 -26.23
N GLY A 448 -9.70 -1.39 -27.28
CA GLY A 448 -9.83 0.04 -27.58
C GLY A 448 -8.51 0.81 -27.65
N PRO A 449 -8.59 2.12 -27.99
CA PRO A 449 -7.42 2.96 -28.29
C PRO A 449 -6.45 3.13 -27.13
N ALA A 450 -6.92 3.05 -25.89
CA ALA A 450 -6.04 3.16 -24.72
C ALA A 450 -5.08 1.97 -24.59
N GLN A 451 -5.44 0.82 -25.19
CA GLN A 451 -4.63 -0.41 -25.20
C GLN A 451 -3.81 -0.55 -26.48
N GLU A 452 -4.36 -0.11 -27.63
CA GLU A 452 -3.73 -0.26 -28.94
C GLU A 452 -2.45 0.59 -29.03
N GLY A 453 -1.30 -0.05 -29.30
CA GLY A 453 0.00 0.62 -29.43
C GLY A 453 0.51 1.29 -28.14
N ALA A 454 -0.06 0.94 -26.98
CA ALA A 454 0.47 1.38 -25.71
C ALA A 454 1.78 0.66 -25.41
N ALA A 455 2.81 1.39 -24.96
CA ALA A 455 4.02 0.78 -24.43
C ALA A 455 3.69 0.01 -23.14
N ALA A 456 4.34 -1.14 -22.95
CA ALA A 456 4.21 -1.89 -21.71
C ALA A 456 4.65 -1.02 -20.52
N LEU A 457 3.81 -0.97 -19.48
CA LEU A 457 4.14 -0.28 -18.25
C LEU A 457 5.13 -1.13 -17.43
N THR A 458 6.03 -0.49 -16.72
CA THR A 458 6.92 -1.20 -15.79
C THR A 458 6.08 -1.68 -14.60
N ALA A 459 5.95 -3.00 -14.45
CA ALA A 459 5.00 -3.63 -13.54
C ALA A 459 5.42 -3.68 -12.07
N GLN A 460 6.44 -2.95 -11.64
CA GLN A 460 6.94 -2.98 -10.26
C GLN A 460 6.59 -1.70 -9.47
N GLY A 461 5.57 -0.96 -9.88
CA GLY A 461 5.06 0.22 -9.17
C GLY A 461 5.25 1.53 -9.92
N PHE A 462 4.59 2.58 -9.44
CA PHE A 462 4.67 3.98 -9.88
C PHE A 462 4.45 4.20 -11.38
N ASN A 463 3.64 3.36 -12.02
CA ASN A 463 3.27 3.52 -13.43
C ASN A 463 1.89 4.19 -13.61
N GLU A 464 1.25 4.61 -12.52
CA GLU A 464 -0.02 5.31 -12.52
C GLU A 464 0.03 6.58 -13.38
N GLY A 465 -1.02 6.82 -14.16
CA GLY A 465 -1.11 7.99 -15.05
C GLY A 465 -0.22 7.94 -16.30
N LYS A 466 0.58 6.89 -16.49
CA LYS A 466 1.42 6.73 -17.69
C LYS A 466 0.67 6.11 -18.89
N GLY A 467 -0.54 5.62 -18.66
CA GLY A 467 -1.41 5.10 -19.73
C GLY A 467 -2.13 6.21 -20.51
N LYS A 468 -2.69 5.83 -21.66
CA LYS A 468 -3.58 6.73 -22.41
C LYS A 468 -4.92 6.90 -21.68
N PRO A 469 -5.54 8.09 -21.71
CA PRO A 469 -6.90 8.28 -21.19
C PRO A 469 -7.90 7.35 -21.87
N PHE A 470 -8.88 6.86 -21.11
CA PHE A 470 -9.98 6.07 -21.67
C PHE A 470 -11.01 6.92 -22.38
N THR A 471 -11.61 6.35 -23.43
CA THR A 471 -12.66 6.94 -24.25
C THR A 471 -13.90 6.04 -24.30
N ASP A 472 -14.95 6.46 -24.99
CA ASP A 472 -16.14 5.66 -25.27
C ASP A 472 -15.89 4.45 -26.21
N LYS A 473 -14.69 4.35 -26.79
CA LYS A 473 -14.24 3.22 -27.61
C LYS A 473 -13.43 2.18 -26.82
N ASP A 474 -13.10 2.49 -25.58
CA ASP A 474 -12.40 1.58 -24.70
C ASP A 474 -13.40 0.74 -23.91
N VAL A 475 -13.18 -0.57 -23.87
CA VAL A 475 -14.03 -1.53 -23.17
C VAL A 475 -13.17 -2.41 -22.26
N ARG A 476 -13.69 -2.74 -21.08
CA ARG A 476 -13.09 -3.71 -20.16
C ARG A 476 -14.05 -4.85 -19.92
N PHE A 477 -13.51 -6.06 -19.81
CA PHE A 477 -14.31 -7.30 -19.71
C PHE A 477 -14.06 -8.06 -18.42
N VAL A 478 -15.16 -8.53 -17.83
CA VAL A 478 -15.14 -9.51 -16.73
C VAL A 478 -16.33 -10.47 -16.86
N THR A 479 -16.28 -11.58 -16.15
CA THR A 479 -17.37 -12.58 -16.13
C THR A 479 -17.88 -12.83 -14.72
N LYS A 480 -19.16 -13.18 -14.57
CA LYS A 480 -19.74 -13.65 -13.32
C LYS A 480 -20.89 -14.63 -13.62
N GLY A 481 -20.75 -15.87 -13.17
CA GLY A 481 -21.66 -16.93 -13.56
C GLY A 481 -21.70 -17.09 -15.09
N ASN A 482 -22.89 -17.05 -15.68
CA ASN A 482 -23.08 -17.19 -17.12
C ASN A 482 -23.09 -15.85 -17.88
N TYR A 483 -22.76 -14.75 -17.22
CA TYR A 483 -22.81 -13.43 -17.80
C TYR A 483 -21.41 -12.90 -18.12
N LEU A 484 -21.33 -12.23 -19.28
CA LEU A 484 -20.20 -11.37 -19.62
C LEU A 484 -20.58 -9.92 -19.28
N TYR A 485 -19.70 -9.22 -18.61
CA TYR A 485 -19.82 -7.80 -18.39
C TYR A 485 -18.80 -7.08 -19.28
N ALA A 486 -19.31 -6.19 -20.13
CA ALA A 486 -18.50 -5.32 -20.98
C ALA A 486 -18.71 -3.87 -20.51
N THR A 487 -17.70 -3.29 -19.89
CA THR A 487 -17.78 -1.91 -19.38
C THR A 487 -17.20 -0.94 -20.40
N VAL A 488 -18.05 -0.12 -21.00
CA VAL A 488 -17.66 1.00 -21.89
C VAL A 488 -17.16 2.15 -21.02
N MET A 489 -15.91 2.59 -21.26
CA MET A 489 -15.17 3.45 -20.33
C MET A 489 -15.57 4.93 -20.36
N ALA A 490 -16.47 5.33 -21.25
CA ALA A 490 -17.14 6.62 -21.23
C ALA A 490 -18.54 6.48 -21.83
N TRP A 491 -19.41 7.46 -21.67
CA TRP A 491 -20.71 7.49 -22.35
C TRP A 491 -20.52 7.75 -23.85
N PRO A 492 -21.07 6.92 -24.75
CA PRO A 492 -20.89 7.12 -26.20
C PRO A 492 -21.48 8.44 -26.68
N GLU A 493 -20.65 9.29 -27.27
CA GLU A 493 -21.06 10.65 -27.72
C GLU A 493 -22.18 10.61 -28.76
N ASN A 494 -22.16 9.60 -29.65
CA ASN A 494 -23.18 9.38 -30.69
C ASN A 494 -24.31 8.44 -30.26
N GLY A 495 -24.40 8.11 -28.97
CA GLY A 495 -25.39 7.18 -28.43
C GLY A 495 -25.19 5.72 -28.81
N THR A 496 -24.04 5.33 -29.38
CA THR A 496 -23.79 3.96 -29.85
C THR A 496 -22.40 3.49 -29.49
N ALA A 497 -22.30 2.32 -28.84
CA ALA A 497 -21.04 1.63 -28.61
C ALA A 497 -20.88 0.45 -29.58
N VAL A 498 -19.66 0.22 -30.09
CA VAL A 498 -19.30 -0.93 -30.92
C VAL A 498 -18.22 -1.74 -30.22
N ILE A 499 -18.55 -2.97 -29.84
CA ILE A 499 -17.65 -3.88 -29.12
C ILE A 499 -17.11 -4.92 -30.10
N LYS A 500 -15.89 -4.72 -30.60
CA LYS A 500 -15.28 -5.51 -31.68
C LYS A 500 -15.06 -6.97 -31.29
N SER A 501 -14.66 -7.22 -30.06
CA SER A 501 -14.42 -8.59 -29.55
C SER A 501 -15.68 -9.45 -29.47
N LEU A 502 -16.86 -8.84 -29.67
CA LEU A 502 -18.16 -9.51 -29.70
C LEU A 502 -18.79 -9.54 -31.11
N ALA A 503 -17.98 -9.38 -32.16
CA ALA A 503 -18.43 -9.52 -33.56
C ALA A 503 -18.90 -10.95 -33.86
N THR A 504 -19.77 -11.09 -34.86
CA THR A 504 -20.19 -12.38 -35.36
C THR A 504 -18.98 -13.21 -35.82
N GLY A 505 -18.84 -14.43 -35.30
CA GLY A 505 -17.71 -15.31 -35.62
C GLY A 505 -16.39 -14.97 -34.97
N ASN A 506 -16.37 -14.04 -34.02
CA ASN A 506 -15.15 -13.70 -33.26
C ASN A 506 -14.69 -14.87 -32.38
N GLN A 507 -13.37 -15.11 -32.35
CA GLN A 507 -12.75 -16.21 -31.58
C GLN A 507 -13.01 -16.15 -30.07
N TYR A 508 -13.25 -14.96 -29.53
CA TYR A 508 -13.47 -14.78 -28.08
C TYR A 508 -14.90 -15.08 -27.66
N HIS A 509 -15.90 -14.84 -28.56
CA HIS A 509 -17.31 -15.05 -28.26
C HIS A 509 -18.03 -15.66 -29.46
N THR A 510 -18.25 -16.96 -29.43
CA THR A 510 -18.90 -17.71 -30.53
C THR A 510 -20.40 -17.91 -30.31
N ALA A 511 -20.90 -17.70 -29.10
CA ALA A 511 -22.31 -17.87 -28.78
C ALA A 511 -23.15 -16.71 -29.32
N LYS A 512 -24.41 -16.95 -29.63
CA LYS A 512 -25.38 -15.91 -29.96
C LYS A 512 -25.68 -15.07 -28.72
N ILE A 513 -25.64 -13.76 -28.85
CA ILE A 513 -26.05 -12.84 -27.80
C ILE A 513 -27.56 -12.69 -27.86
N ASN A 514 -28.24 -12.95 -26.74
CA ASN A 514 -29.70 -12.93 -26.64
C ASN A 514 -30.21 -11.67 -25.90
N ARG A 515 -29.41 -11.10 -25.04
CA ARG A 515 -29.78 -9.91 -24.25
C ARG A 515 -28.56 -9.06 -23.92
N VAL A 516 -28.74 -7.76 -23.99
CA VAL A 516 -27.81 -6.74 -23.47
C VAL A 516 -28.61 -5.83 -22.54
N GLU A 517 -28.09 -5.59 -21.36
CA GLU A 517 -28.74 -4.76 -20.33
C GLU A 517 -27.73 -3.74 -19.78
N LEU A 518 -28.16 -2.50 -19.60
CA LEU A 518 -27.38 -1.49 -18.90
C LEU A 518 -27.47 -1.77 -17.38
N VAL A 519 -26.36 -2.14 -16.75
CA VAL A 519 -26.34 -2.56 -15.34
C VAL A 519 -26.89 -1.48 -14.40
N ALA A 520 -26.54 -0.22 -14.66
CA ALA A 520 -26.92 0.90 -13.81
C ALA A 520 -28.45 1.12 -13.70
N THR A 521 -29.20 0.85 -14.77
CA THR A 521 -30.66 1.07 -14.82
C THR A 521 -31.45 -0.24 -14.91
N LYS A 522 -30.76 -1.36 -15.16
CA LYS A 522 -31.36 -2.67 -15.44
C LYS A 522 -32.25 -2.69 -16.69
N GLU A 523 -32.12 -1.70 -17.54
CA GLU A 523 -32.88 -1.60 -18.78
C GLU A 523 -32.27 -2.48 -19.88
N PRO A 524 -33.11 -3.26 -20.61
CA PRO A 524 -32.65 -3.92 -21.82
C PRO A 524 -32.36 -2.91 -22.91
N LEU A 525 -31.20 -3.03 -23.57
CA LEU A 525 -30.79 -2.16 -24.64
C LEU A 525 -31.04 -2.81 -26.01
N GLN A 526 -31.32 -1.96 -27.01
CA GLN A 526 -31.31 -2.39 -28.39
C GLN A 526 -29.88 -2.67 -28.85
N PHE A 527 -29.68 -3.79 -29.53
CA PHE A 527 -28.36 -4.17 -30.05
C PHE A 527 -28.48 -4.96 -31.35
N LYS A 528 -27.36 -4.99 -32.08
CA LYS A 528 -27.20 -5.82 -33.29
C LYS A 528 -25.78 -6.40 -33.29
N GLN A 529 -25.64 -7.71 -33.39
CA GLN A 529 -24.36 -8.36 -33.59
C GLN A 529 -24.04 -8.40 -35.09
N THR A 530 -22.91 -7.82 -35.50
CA THR A 530 -22.46 -7.68 -36.89
C THR A 530 -21.05 -8.28 -37.05
N ALA A 531 -20.54 -8.29 -38.27
CA ALA A 531 -19.15 -8.72 -38.54
C ALA A 531 -18.10 -7.74 -37.95
N GLU A 532 -18.49 -6.48 -37.73
CA GLU A 532 -17.61 -5.45 -37.16
C GLU A 532 -17.62 -5.42 -35.64
N GLY A 533 -18.69 -5.93 -34.99
CA GLY A 533 -18.84 -5.92 -33.55
C GLY A 533 -20.27 -6.09 -33.07
N LEU A 534 -20.43 -6.09 -31.74
CA LEU A 534 -21.72 -5.90 -31.09
C LEU A 534 -22.01 -4.40 -31.03
N VAL A 535 -22.98 -3.95 -31.81
CA VAL A 535 -23.47 -2.57 -31.83
C VAL A 535 -24.56 -2.43 -30.77
N VAL A 536 -24.39 -1.56 -29.78
CA VAL A 536 -25.33 -1.34 -28.68
C VAL A 536 -25.80 0.11 -28.71
N ILE A 537 -27.12 0.33 -28.68
CA ILE A 537 -27.74 1.67 -28.66
C ILE A 537 -28.00 2.05 -27.19
N PHE A 538 -27.37 3.13 -26.75
CA PHE A 538 -27.52 3.69 -25.42
C PHE A 538 -28.77 4.59 -25.34
N PRO A 539 -29.43 4.69 -24.18
CA PRO A 539 -30.59 5.56 -24.03
C PRO A 539 -30.18 7.04 -24.10
N ALA A 540 -31.14 7.89 -24.49
CA ALA A 540 -30.90 9.33 -24.53
C ALA A 540 -30.64 9.93 -23.14
N ASN A 541 -31.29 9.38 -22.11
CA ASN A 541 -31.12 9.82 -20.72
C ASN A 541 -29.90 9.14 -20.11
N ARG A 542 -28.88 9.93 -19.84
CA ARG A 542 -27.67 9.49 -19.20
C ARG A 542 -27.89 9.31 -17.69
N PRO A 543 -27.59 8.14 -17.10
CA PRO A 543 -27.65 7.96 -15.64
C PRO A 543 -26.68 8.88 -14.89
N GLU A 544 -26.98 9.17 -13.63
CA GLU A 544 -26.07 9.86 -12.73
C GLU A 544 -24.74 9.10 -12.62
N ALA A 545 -23.63 9.82 -12.46
CA ALA A 545 -22.28 9.26 -12.32
C ALA A 545 -21.88 8.27 -13.43
N SER A 546 -22.26 8.52 -14.71
CA SER A 546 -21.90 7.69 -15.86
C SER A 546 -20.41 7.82 -16.24
N TYR A 547 -19.51 7.64 -15.27
CA TYR A 547 -18.05 7.67 -15.49
C TYR A 547 -17.57 6.53 -16.38
N ALA A 548 -18.21 5.38 -16.23
CA ALA A 548 -18.10 4.19 -17.08
C ALA A 548 -19.43 3.42 -17.01
N ASN A 549 -19.76 2.63 -18.02
CA ASN A 549 -21.11 2.10 -18.22
C ASN A 549 -21.05 0.59 -18.46
N ALA A 550 -21.41 -0.19 -17.46
CA ALA A 550 -21.36 -1.63 -17.53
C ALA A 550 -22.58 -2.19 -18.29
N LEU A 551 -22.30 -3.06 -19.26
CA LEU A 551 -23.27 -3.85 -20.01
C LEU A 551 -23.24 -5.28 -19.53
N LYS A 552 -24.39 -5.85 -19.16
CA LYS A 552 -24.57 -7.25 -18.83
C LYS A 552 -25.07 -7.98 -20.08
N ILE A 553 -24.35 -9.02 -20.50
CA ILE A 553 -24.54 -9.72 -21.77
C ILE A 553 -24.79 -11.20 -21.50
N SER A 554 -25.83 -11.78 -22.16
CA SER A 554 -26.17 -13.21 -22.08
C SER A 554 -26.60 -13.78 -23.44
#